data_a70ea7fad43f11368c451820bc80cfdd
#
_entry.id   a70ea7fad43f11368c451820bc80cfdd
#
_cell.length_a   1.000
_cell.length_b   1.000
_cell.length_c   1.000
_cell.angle_alpha   90.00
_cell.angle_beta   90.00
_cell.angle_gamma   90.00
#
_symmetry.space_group_name_H-M   'P 1'
#
loop_
_entity.id
_entity.type
_entity.pdbx_description
1 polymer ?
#
loop_
_entity_poly.entity_id
_entity_poly.type
_entity_poly.pdbx_seq_one_letter_code
_entity_poly.pdbx_strand_id
1 'polypeptide(L)'
;KRIFAFFGSNGLFALDLEGTLLWEKDLGDMHTKHGHGEGASPALYGETLVVNWDHEGPSFIVAFNARNGEQLWRRTRDEPTSWSSPHIVLHEGRPQVVVSAANRIRSYDLAEGSLLWECGGLSHNVVAGPVSQDGLVICGSSYEKQAILGINLNGASGDLTGGDNVVWIKRRDTPYVPSLLLY
;
A
#
# COMPACT_ATOMS: atom_id res chain seq x y z
N LYS A 1 -14.36 -2.41 -19.49
CA LYS A 1 -13.09 -1.92 -18.90
C LYS A 1 -13.38 -0.62 -18.16
N ARG A 2 -12.58 -0.29 -17.13
CA ARG A 2 -12.73 0.91 -16.29
C ARG A 2 -11.37 1.51 -16.02
N ILE A 3 -11.37 2.79 -15.77
CA ILE A 3 -10.23 3.57 -15.26
C ILE A 3 -10.57 3.95 -13.82
N PHE A 4 -9.63 3.77 -12.89
CA PHE A 4 -9.75 4.25 -11.52
C PHE A 4 -8.73 5.34 -11.29
N ALA A 5 -9.18 6.49 -10.83
CA ALA A 5 -8.35 7.65 -10.54
C ALA A 5 -8.57 8.09 -9.09
N PHE A 6 -7.47 8.18 -8.34
CA PHE A 6 -7.50 8.63 -6.95
C PHE A 6 -6.71 9.94 -6.83
N PHE A 7 -7.39 10.97 -6.36
CA PHE A 7 -6.86 12.33 -6.21
C PHE A 7 -6.88 12.78 -4.73
N GLY A 8 -6.64 11.83 -3.81
CA GLY A 8 -6.62 12.10 -2.38
C GLY A 8 -7.90 12.76 -1.90
N SER A 9 -7.80 13.94 -1.27
CA SER A 9 -8.93 14.74 -0.76
C SER A 9 -9.94 15.15 -1.84
N ASN A 10 -9.57 15.09 -3.12
CA ASN A 10 -10.50 15.39 -4.21
C ASN A 10 -11.31 14.16 -4.66
N GLY A 11 -11.07 12.99 -4.07
CA GLY A 11 -11.90 11.80 -4.26
C GLY A 11 -11.29 10.66 -5.06
N LEU A 12 -12.03 9.57 -5.09
CA LEU A 12 -11.79 8.37 -5.88
C LEU A 12 -12.87 8.24 -6.95
N PHE A 13 -12.46 8.09 -8.19
CA PHE A 13 -13.35 8.06 -9.35
C PHE A 13 -13.20 6.77 -10.15
N ALA A 14 -14.32 6.24 -10.64
CA ALA A 14 -14.34 5.21 -11.67
C ALA A 14 -14.97 5.76 -12.94
N LEU A 15 -14.27 5.59 -14.03
CA LEU A 15 -14.65 6.07 -15.36
C LEU A 15 -14.68 4.90 -16.35
N ASP A 16 -15.48 5.01 -17.40
CA ASP A 16 -15.32 4.15 -18.57
C ASP A 16 -14.13 4.60 -19.45
N LEU A 17 -13.89 3.93 -20.58
CA LEU A 17 -12.79 4.29 -21.48
C LEU A 17 -13.07 5.56 -22.29
N GLU A 18 -14.29 6.00 -22.34
CA GLU A 18 -14.77 7.24 -22.96
C GLU A 18 -14.68 8.43 -22.01
N GLY A 19 -14.31 8.18 -20.73
CA GLY A 19 -14.16 9.21 -19.71
C GLY A 19 -15.47 9.54 -18.98
N THR A 20 -16.55 8.74 -19.18
CA THR A 20 -17.82 8.93 -18.49
C THR A 20 -17.70 8.47 -17.02
N LEU A 21 -18.15 9.29 -16.08
CA LEU A 21 -18.19 8.94 -14.67
C LEU A 21 -19.18 7.81 -14.41
N LEU A 22 -18.70 6.72 -13.82
CA LEU A 22 -19.51 5.56 -13.41
C LEU A 22 -19.91 5.66 -11.93
N TRP A 23 -18.97 6.01 -11.07
CA TRP A 23 -19.17 6.28 -9.65
C TRP A 23 -18.00 7.08 -9.07
N GLU A 24 -18.25 7.73 -7.95
CA GLU A 24 -17.25 8.48 -7.18
C GLU A 24 -17.39 8.24 -5.69
N LYS A 25 -16.30 8.48 -4.95
CA LYS A 25 -16.24 8.44 -3.48
C LYS A 25 -15.43 9.61 -2.95
N ASP A 26 -16.05 10.33 -2.05
CA ASP A 26 -15.35 11.25 -1.13
C ASP A 26 -14.88 10.43 0.08
N LEU A 27 -13.59 10.51 0.38
CA LEU A 27 -12.96 9.83 1.53
C LEU A 27 -12.60 10.81 2.65
N GLY A 28 -12.88 12.09 2.47
CA GLY A 28 -12.54 13.19 3.37
C GLY A 28 -11.29 13.95 2.96
N ASP A 29 -10.72 14.71 3.90
CA ASP A 29 -9.54 15.55 3.67
C ASP A 29 -8.29 14.95 4.30
N MET A 30 -7.21 14.86 3.52
CA MET A 30 -5.88 14.45 4.00
C MET A 30 -5.09 15.67 4.46
N HIS A 31 -4.41 15.52 5.59
CA HIS A 31 -3.37 16.46 6.02
C HIS A 31 -2.02 15.77 5.84
N THR A 32 -1.35 16.02 4.71
CA THR A 32 -0.07 15.41 4.43
C THR A 32 1.07 16.16 5.11
N LYS A 33 2.10 15.44 5.51
CA LYS A 33 3.29 15.99 6.15
C LYS A 33 3.91 17.09 5.27
N HIS A 34 4.16 18.24 5.86
CA HIS A 34 4.71 19.43 5.21
C HIS A 34 3.88 19.97 4.02
N GLY A 35 2.65 19.52 3.82
CA GLY A 35 1.83 19.93 2.68
C GLY A 35 2.37 19.48 1.32
N HIS A 36 3.11 18.36 1.27
CA HIS A 36 3.69 17.85 0.02
C HIS A 36 2.66 17.26 -0.95
N GLY A 37 1.39 17.21 -0.55
CA GLY A 37 0.32 16.65 -1.36
C GLY A 37 0.18 15.14 -1.19
N GLU A 38 -0.73 14.58 -1.95
CA GLU A 38 -1.22 13.21 -1.86
C GLU A 38 -0.77 12.44 -3.10
N GLY A 39 -0.19 11.25 -2.94
CA GLY A 39 0.52 10.62 -4.05
C GLY A 39 0.35 9.12 -4.23
N ALA A 40 -0.46 8.45 -3.42
CA ALA A 40 -0.71 7.01 -3.59
C ALA A 40 -1.68 6.74 -4.75
N SER A 41 -1.42 5.70 -5.55
CA SER A 41 -2.36 5.17 -6.54
C SER A 41 -3.18 4.03 -5.94
N PRO A 42 -4.42 3.79 -6.38
CA PRO A 42 -5.19 2.62 -5.96
C PRO A 42 -4.64 1.34 -6.60
N ALA A 43 -4.84 0.20 -5.94
CA ALA A 43 -4.51 -1.12 -6.47
C ALA A 43 -5.77 -1.93 -6.77
N LEU A 44 -5.79 -2.66 -7.88
CA LEU A 44 -6.93 -3.45 -8.32
C LEU A 44 -6.56 -4.92 -8.49
N TYR A 45 -7.37 -5.81 -7.94
CA TYR A 45 -7.31 -7.25 -8.23
C TYR A 45 -8.72 -7.83 -8.35
N GLY A 46 -9.04 -8.41 -9.50
CA GLY A 46 -10.40 -8.83 -9.79
C GLY A 46 -11.38 -7.66 -9.71
N GLU A 47 -12.30 -7.71 -8.76
CA GLU A 47 -13.28 -6.66 -8.50
C GLU A 47 -13.04 -5.89 -7.19
N THR A 48 -11.89 -6.10 -6.56
CA THR A 48 -11.51 -5.42 -5.33
C THR A 48 -10.51 -4.31 -5.63
N LEU A 49 -10.91 -3.07 -5.37
CA LEU A 49 -10.10 -1.86 -5.50
C LEU A 49 -9.68 -1.39 -4.10
N VAL A 50 -8.38 -1.26 -3.86
CA VAL A 50 -7.82 -0.89 -2.55
C VAL A 50 -7.17 0.49 -2.62
N VAL A 51 -7.45 1.32 -1.61
CA VAL A 51 -6.86 2.65 -1.42
C VAL A 51 -6.16 2.70 -0.06
N ASN A 52 -4.92 3.19 -0.05
CA ASN A 52 -4.20 3.56 1.15
C ASN A 52 -4.43 5.04 1.46
N TRP A 53 -4.79 5.35 2.71
CA TRP A 53 -5.11 6.69 3.20
C TRP A 53 -4.25 7.02 4.43
N ASP A 54 -2.93 7.12 4.22
CA ASP A 54 -1.98 7.46 5.29
C ASP A 54 -1.70 8.97 5.30
N HIS A 55 -2.02 9.64 6.40
CA HIS A 55 -1.81 11.09 6.58
C HIS A 55 -1.59 11.45 8.07
N GLU A 56 -1.44 12.73 8.39
CA GLU A 56 -1.21 13.18 9.77
C GLU A 56 -2.50 13.19 10.65
N GLY A 57 -3.60 12.64 10.13
CA GLY A 57 -4.87 12.43 10.82
C GLY A 57 -5.19 10.93 10.99
N PRO A 58 -6.49 10.58 11.05
CA PRO A 58 -6.93 9.19 11.18
C PRO A 58 -6.67 8.36 9.92
N SER A 59 -5.51 7.73 9.85
CA SER A 59 -5.09 6.89 8.73
C SER A 59 -5.88 5.59 8.63
N PHE A 60 -6.09 5.12 7.41
CA PHE A 60 -6.78 3.85 7.13
C PHE A 60 -6.38 3.25 5.78
N ILE A 61 -6.71 1.99 5.60
CA ILE A 61 -6.76 1.32 4.30
C ILE A 61 -8.20 0.86 4.06
N VAL A 62 -8.68 0.96 2.83
CA VAL A 62 -10.06 0.65 2.48
C VAL A 62 -10.14 -0.09 1.15
N ALA A 63 -11.05 -1.05 1.06
CA ALA A 63 -11.37 -1.72 -0.19
C ALA A 63 -12.80 -1.44 -0.63
N PHE A 64 -12.95 -1.30 -1.94
CA PHE A 64 -14.23 -1.07 -2.61
C PHE A 64 -14.48 -2.13 -3.68
N ASN A 65 -15.76 -2.43 -3.91
CA ASN A 65 -16.16 -3.14 -5.10
C ASN A 65 -15.94 -2.24 -6.32
N ALA A 66 -15.07 -2.65 -7.22
CA ALA A 66 -14.69 -1.88 -8.40
C ALA A 66 -15.85 -1.63 -9.37
N ARG A 67 -16.96 -2.39 -9.31
CA ARG A 67 -18.12 -2.22 -10.19
C ARG A 67 -19.00 -1.05 -9.78
N ASN A 68 -19.26 -0.90 -8.48
CA ASN A 68 -20.28 0.02 -7.96
C ASN A 68 -19.77 0.97 -6.86
N GLY A 69 -18.50 0.86 -6.46
CA GLY A 69 -17.92 1.68 -5.39
C GLY A 69 -18.43 1.34 -3.98
N GLU A 70 -19.10 0.21 -3.78
CA GLU A 70 -19.51 -0.24 -2.44
C GLU A 70 -18.30 -0.57 -1.59
N GLN A 71 -18.25 -0.06 -0.34
CA GLN A 71 -17.17 -0.37 0.58
C GLN A 71 -17.26 -1.82 1.05
N LEU A 72 -16.22 -2.61 0.78
CA LEU A 72 -16.11 -4.00 1.20
C LEU A 72 -15.60 -4.11 2.63
N TRP A 73 -14.50 -3.41 2.94
CA TRP A 73 -13.94 -3.33 4.27
C TRP A 73 -13.10 -2.05 4.44
N ARG A 74 -12.86 -1.66 5.70
CA ARG A 74 -11.97 -0.56 6.09
C ARG A 74 -11.23 -0.95 7.36
N ARG A 75 -9.92 -0.62 7.45
CA ARG A 75 -9.08 -0.86 8.63
C ARG A 75 -8.34 0.42 9.00
N THR A 76 -8.41 0.79 10.27
CA THR A 76 -7.62 1.88 10.84
C THR A 76 -6.14 1.50 10.81
N ARG A 77 -5.29 2.51 10.60
CA ARG A 77 -3.83 2.40 10.59
C ARG A 77 -3.24 3.45 11.52
N ASP A 78 -2.20 3.10 12.24
CA ASP A 78 -1.41 3.99 13.10
C ASP A 78 -0.18 4.52 12.33
N GLU A 79 -0.41 5.06 11.15
CA GLU A 79 0.65 5.55 10.27
C GLU A 79 0.56 7.05 10.09
N PRO A 80 1.70 7.78 10.12
CA PRO A 80 1.76 9.13 9.58
C PRO A 80 1.73 9.08 8.06
N THR A 81 1.86 10.22 7.40
CA THR A 81 1.85 10.33 5.95
C THR A 81 2.82 9.33 5.29
N SER A 82 2.29 8.53 4.38
CA SER A 82 3.04 7.75 3.41
C SER A 82 2.47 7.98 2.01
N TRP A 83 3.31 7.87 0.99
CA TRP A 83 2.95 8.05 -0.42
C TRP A 83 3.01 6.75 -1.21
N SER A 84 3.29 5.66 -0.53
CA SER A 84 3.40 4.32 -1.12
C SER A 84 2.05 3.83 -1.61
N SER A 85 1.99 3.44 -2.88
CA SER A 85 0.82 2.76 -3.43
C SER A 85 0.72 1.33 -2.89
N PRO A 86 -0.49 0.82 -2.60
CA PRO A 86 -0.70 -0.58 -2.26
C PRO A 86 -0.23 -1.49 -3.39
N HIS A 87 0.33 -2.64 -3.04
CA HIS A 87 0.76 -3.68 -3.99
C HIS A 87 0.06 -4.99 -3.70
N ILE A 88 -0.56 -5.61 -4.72
CA ILE A 88 -1.28 -6.87 -4.52
C ILE A 88 -0.37 -8.03 -4.89
N VAL A 89 -0.24 -8.96 -3.96
CA VAL A 89 0.59 -10.17 -4.07
C VAL A 89 -0.31 -11.39 -4.02
N LEU A 90 -0.15 -12.30 -4.96
CA LEU A 90 -0.73 -13.63 -4.89
C LEU A 90 0.32 -14.61 -4.34
N HIS A 91 0.06 -15.15 -3.17
CA HIS A 91 0.94 -16.13 -2.54
C HIS A 91 0.14 -17.35 -2.09
N GLU A 92 0.53 -18.55 -2.52
CA GLU A 92 -0.17 -19.81 -2.24
C GLU A 92 -1.68 -19.77 -2.54
N GLY A 93 -2.05 -19.11 -3.64
CA GLY A 93 -3.45 -18.95 -4.06
C GLY A 93 -4.25 -17.90 -3.25
N ARG A 94 -3.64 -17.25 -2.25
CA ARG A 94 -4.27 -16.23 -1.43
C ARG A 94 -3.80 -14.82 -1.83
N PRO A 95 -4.71 -13.96 -2.33
CA PRO A 95 -4.36 -12.58 -2.61
C PRO A 95 -4.28 -11.77 -1.32
N GLN A 96 -3.21 -11.00 -1.18
CA GLN A 96 -2.98 -10.09 -0.07
C GLN A 96 -2.53 -8.72 -0.59
N VAL A 97 -2.81 -7.65 0.14
CA VAL A 97 -2.37 -6.31 -0.19
C VAL A 97 -1.29 -5.85 0.78
N VAL A 98 -0.14 -5.50 0.22
CA VAL A 98 1.02 -5.01 0.99
C VAL A 98 1.14 -3.51 0.83
N VAL A 99 1.34 -2.80 1.94
CA VAL A 99 1.58 -1.35 1.97
C VAL A 99 2.84 -1.06 2.78
N SER A 100 3.78 -0.35 2.16
CA SER A 100 4.95 0.20 2.85
C SER A 100 4.59 1.52 3.51
N ALA A 101 4.90 1.68 4.80
CA ALA A 101 4.67 2.93 5.52
C ALA A 101 5.77 3.21 6.55
N ALA A 102 5.69 4.35 7.23
CA ALA A 102 6.74 4.84 8.11
C ALA A 102 6.95 3.97 9.35
N ASN A 103 5.88 3.56 10.01
CA ASN A 103 5.95 2.72 11.19
C ASN A 103 6.13 1.24 10.81
N ARG A 104 5.32 0.76 9.87
CA ARG A 104 5.27 -0.66 9.50
C ARG A 104 4.97 -0.88 8.00
N ILE A 105 5.63 -1.86 7.42
CA ILE A 105 5.13 -2.57 6.24
C ILE A 105 4.02 -3.49 6.74
N ARG A 106 2.84 -3.45 6.14
CA ARG A 106 1.72 -4.32 6.53
C ARG A 106 1.12 -5.04 5.35
N SER A 107 0.74 -6.28 5.58
CA SER A 107 -0.03 -7.07 4.64
C SER A 107 -1.41 -7.39 5.20
N TYR A 108 -2.42 -7.20 4.37
CA TYR A 108 -3.81 -7.48 4.71
C TYR A 108 -4.39 -8.52 3.76
N ASP A 109 -5.25 -9.38 4.27
CA ASP A 109 -6.08 -10.25 3.44
C ASP A 109 -6.93 -9.39 2.49
N LEU A 110 -6.90 -9.71 1.20
CA LEU A 110 -7.60 -8.86 0.23
C LEU A 110 -9.13 -8.94 0.34
N ALA A 111 -9.67 -10.09 0.72
CA ALA A 111 -11.12 -10.30 0.82
C ALA A 111 -11.73 -9.69 2.09
N GLU A 112 -11.03 -9.80 3.21
CA GLU A 112 -11.57 -9.44 4.53
C GLU A 112 -10.90 -8.22 5.15
N GLY A 113 -9.70 -7.83 4.67
CA GLY A 113 -8.90 -6.76 5.23
C GLY A 113 -8.26 -7.09 6.59
N SER A 114 -8.28 -8.35 7.02
CA SER A 114 -7.58 -8.75 8.25
C SER A 114 -6.08 -8.63 8.10
N LEU A 115 -5.37 -8.15 9.13
CA LEU A 115 -3.92 -8.07 9.15
C LEU A 115 -3.33 -9.49 9.14
N LEU A 116 -2.49 -9.78 8.16
CA LEU A 116 -1.80 -11.07 8.03
C LEU A 116 -0.44 -11.03 8.74
N TRP A 117 0.35 -10.02 8.41
CA TRP A 117 1.66 -9.80 9.01
C TRP A 117 2.04 -8.32 8.93
N GLU A 118 2.99 -7.93 9.74
CA GLU A 118 3.64 -6.63 9.70
C GLU A 118 5.14 -6.72 9.89
N CYS A 119 5.89 -5.71 9.46
CA CYS A 119 7.34 -5.68 9.59
C CYS A 119 7.84 -4.23 9.73
N GLY A 120 8.67 -3.97 10.72
CA GLY A 120 9.38 -2.72 10.87
C GLY A 120 10.66 -2.66 10.02
N GLY A 121 11.32 -1.52 10.00
CA GLY A 121 12.68 -1.41 9.43
C GLY A 121 12.83 -0.39 8.30
N LEU A 122 11.76 0.20 7.80
CA LEU A 122 11.79 1.36 6.93
C LEU A 122 12.02 2.66 7.72
N SER A 123 12.12 3.78 7.04
CA SER A 123 12.20 5.12 7.63
C SER A 123 10.93 5.92 7.34
N HIS A 124 10.87 7.14 7.85
CA HIS A 124 9.79 8.08 7.54
C HIS A 124 9.71 8.44 6.05
N ASN A 125 8.60 9.04 5.64
CA ASN A 125 8.36 9.53 4.29
C ASN A 125 8.53 8.43 3.22
N VAL A 126 7.86 7.31 3.41
CA VAL A 126 7.91 6.19 2.45
C VAL A 126 7.12 6.57 1.19
N VAL A 127 7.81 6.57 0.05
CA VAL A 127 7.24 6.89 -1.27
C VAL A 127 7.24 5.66 -2.18
N ALA A 128 8.36 4.92 -2.23
CA ALA A 128 8.49 3.74 -3.08
C ALA A 128 7.48 2.66 -2.71
N GLY A 129 6.68 2.23 -3.69
CA GLY A 129 5.76 1.10 -3.53
C GLY A 129 6.50 -0.23 -3.42
N PRO A 130 5.90 -1.24 -2.76
CA PRO A 130 6.41 -2.60 -2.75
C PRO A 130 6.44 -3.22 -4.15
N VAL A 131 7.32 -4.19 -4.36
CA VAL A 131 7.28 -5.12 -5.51
C VAL A 131 7.39 -6.54 -5.00
N SER A 132 6.94 -7.52 -5.79
CA SER A 132 6.99 -8.92 -5.38
C SER A 132 7.22 -9.87 -6.53
N GLN A 133 7.89 -10.97 -6.25
CA GLN A 133 8.05 -12.10 -7.15
C GLN A 133 8.33 -13.37 -6.35
N ASP A 134 7.74 -14.50 -6.77
CA ASP A 134 8.03 -15.84 -6.25
C ASP A 134 8.00 -15.96 -4.71
N GLY A 135 7.02 -15.33 -4.07
CA GLY A 135 6.87 -15.34 -2.60
C GLY A 135 7.83 -14.41 -1.85
N LEU A 136 8.58 -13.57 -2.56
CA LEU A 136 9.39 -12.51 -2.00
C LEU A 136 8.73 -11.16 -2.22
N VAL A 137 8.63 -10.34 -1.16
CA VAL A 137 8.22 -8.93 -1.22
C VAL A 137 9.42 -8.07 -0.92
N ILE A 138 9.63 -7.01 -1.71
CA ILE A 138 10.72 -6.06 -1.52
C ILE A 138 10.13 -4.69 -1.26
N CYS A 139 10.53 -4.06 -0.15
CA CYS A 139 10.10 -2.74 0.29
C CYS A 139 11.31 -1.86 0.56
N GLY A 140 11.23 -0.57 0.23
CA GLY A 140 12.35 0.35 0.40
C GLY A 140 11.94 1.74 0.86
N SER A 141 12.87 2.41 1.53
CA SER A 141 12.80 3.82 1.91
C SER A 141 14.19 4.42 2.03
N SER A 142 14.31 5.76 1.97
CA SER A 142 15.64 6.40 1.98
C SER A 142 15.63 7.83 2.55
N TYR A 143 14.61 8.27 3.28
CA TYR A 143 14.57 9.67 3.74
C TYR A 143 15.64 9.96 4.82
N GLU A 144 15.43 9.52 6.06
CA GLU A 144 16.38 9.76 7.16
C GLU A 144 17.35 8.59 7.33
N LYS A 145 16.85 7.40 7.13
CA LYS A 145 17.61 6.14 7.18
C LYS A 145 17.34 5.36 5.91
N GLN A 146 18.40 4.92 5.30
CA GLN A 146 18.30 4.08 4.12
C GLN A 146 17.95 2.65 4.52
N ALA A 147 16.93 2.08 3.90
CA ALA A 147 16.56 0.69 4.08
C ALA A 147 15.89 0.13 2.84
N ILE A 148 16.26 -1.08 2.47
CA ILE A 148 15.53 -1.94 1.55
C ILE A 148 15.54 -3.35 2.14
N LEU A 149 14.36 -3.97 2.22
CA LEU A 149 14.16 -5.28 2.85
C LEU A 149 13.59 -6.26 1.83
N GLY A 150 14.07 -7.50 1.88
CA GLY A 150 13.44 -8.65 1.23
C GLY A 150 12.72 -9.48 2.28
N ILE A 151 11.41 -9.68 2.12
CA ILE A 151 10.54 -10.40 3.04
C ILE A 151 10.02 -11.66 2.34
N ASN A 152 10.32 -12.84 2.86
CA ASN A 152 9.79 -14.11 2.39
C ASN A 152 8.39 -14.33 2.97
N LEU A 153 7.43 -14.63 2.12
CA LEU A 153 6.03 -14.81 2.52
C LEU A 153 5.70 -16.23 3.04
N ASN A 154 6.59 -17.21 2.86
CA ASN A 154 6.37 -18.56 3.36
C ASN A 154 6.24 -18.55 4.89
N GLY A 155 5.08 -18.95 5.41
CA GLY A 155 4.79 -18.94 6.85
C GLY A 155 4.71 -17.55 7.48
N ALA A 156 4.68 -16.46 6.71
CA ALA A 156 4.63 -15.09 7.23
C ALA A 156 3.33 -14.83 7.99
N SER A 157 3.44 -14.50 9.29
CA SER A 157 2.31 -14.13 10.14
C SER A 157 2.78 -13.32 11.36
N GLY A 158 1.94 -12.40 11.86
CA GLY A 158 2.27 -11.56 13.01
C GLY A 158 3.39 -10.54 12.72
N ASP A 159 4.21 -10.22 13.71
CA ASP A 159 5.34 -9.30 13.58
C ASP A 159 6.60 -10.02 13.09
N LEU A 160 7.03 -9.68 11.88
CA LEU A 160 8.21 -10.26 11.21
C LEU A 160 9.51 -9.50 11.50
N THR A 161 9.46 -8.42 12.29
CA THR A 161 10.60 -7.53 12.51
C THR A 161 11.79 -8.27 13.12
N GLY A 162 12.90 -8.35 12.39
CA GLY A 162 14.11 -9.06 12.83
C GLY A 162 13.98 -10.59 12.88
N GLY A 163 12.86 -11.14 12.38
CA GLY A 163 12.66 -12.60 12.25
C GLY A 163 13.22 -13.17 10.95
N ASP A 164 13.14 -14.48 10.80
CA ASP A 164 13.71 -15.25 9.67
C ASP A 164 13.04 -14.94 8.33
N ASN A 165 11.81 -14.42 8.33
CA ASN A 165 11.12 -13.98 7.13
C ASN A 165 11.80 -12.77 6.48
N VAL A 166 12.55 -11.94 7.24
CA VAL A 166 13.37 -10.87 6.68
C VAL A 166 14.69 -11.46 6.19
N VAL A 167 14.71 -11.93 4.95
CA VAL A 167 15.82 -12.71 4.38
C VAL A 167 17.07 -11.87 4.09
N TRP A 168 16.91 -10.55 3.89
CA TRP A 168 18.02 -9.61 3.80
C TRP A 168 17.58 -8.16 4.03
N ILE A 169 18.52 -7.32 4.44
CA ILE A 169 18.37 -5.86 4.57
C ILE A 169 19.61 -5.19 4.01
N LYS A 170 19.43 -4.13 3.19
CA LYS A 170 20.48 -3.19 2.81
C LYS A 170 20.19 -1.82 3.41
N ARG A 171 21.26 -1.12 3.83
CA ARG A 171 21.21 0.15 4.54
C ARG A 171 21.89 1.30 3.80
N ARG A 172 22.13 1.16 2.50
CA ARG A 172 22.68 2.19 1.61
C ARG A 172 22.27 1.93 0.18
N ASP A 173 22.32 2.96 -0.66
CA ASP A 173 21.98 2.92 -2.08
C ASP A 173 20.53 2.42 -2.29
N THR A 174 19.60 2.97 -1.49
CA THR A 174 18.19 2.56 -1.48
C THR A 174 17.30 3.62 -2.13
N PRO A 175 16.17 3.23 -2.74
CA PRO A 175 15.29 4.17 -3.42
C PRO A 175 14.58 5.09 -2.41
N TYR A 176 14.49 6.39 -2.72
CA TYR A 176 13.63 7.31 -1.99
C TYR A 176 12.28 7.48 -2.71
N VAL A 177 12.29 8.13 -3.86
CA VAL A 177 11.08 8.39 -4.67
C VAL A 177 10.87 7.34 -5.77
N PRO A 178 11.92 6.88 -6.50
CA PRO A 178 11.73 5.95 -7.61
C PRO A 178 11.09 4.63 -7.17
N SER A 179 10.16 4.13 -7.98
CA SER A 179 9.58 2.81 -7.80
C SER A 179 10.65 1.72 -8.02
N LEU A 180 10.54 0.65 -7.25
CA LEU A 180 11.30 -0.58 -7.48
C LEU A 180 10.81 -1.27 -8.75
N LEU A 181 11.70 -1.99 -9.43
CA LEU A 181 11.37 -2.82 -10.59
C LEU A 181 12.05 -4.18 -10.44
N LEU A 182 11.28 -5.24 -10.61
CA LEU A 182 11.76 -6.61 -10.78
C LEU A 182 11.60 -7.01 -12.25
N TYR A 183 12.60 -7.71 -12.80
CA TYR A 183 12.56 -8.23 -14.19
C TYR A 183 13.25 -9.58 -14.29
#